data_9419ce29c766ef03076e8a5ac268ac81
#
_entry.id   9419ce29c766ef03076e8a5ac268ac81
#
_cell.length_a   1.000
_cell.length_b   1.000
_cell.length_c   1.000
_cell.angle_alpha   90.00
_cell.angle_beta   90.00
_cell.angle_gamma   90.00
#
_symmetry.space_group_name_H-M   'P 1'
#
loop_
_entity.id
_entity.type
_entity.pdbx_description
1 polymer ?
#
loop_
_entity_poly.entity_id
_entity_poly.type
_entity_poly.pdbx_seq_one_letter_code
_entity_poly.pdbx_strand_id
1 'polypeptide(L)'
;MAITKRKIGSDNSSPKNINSNMKTSNSKFTEVQKHLMTGISYMIPVLIMGGLLGAISQLIPYVFLKIDPSVSIVDAMNSGDFTGTSLTMLNLADVLSKFGFTLFGFAIPIFAAFTTNSIGGKTALICGFMGGIVANKPIERLVLTEGVFEGATPAPSGFLGGLLIAFIIGYFIKLLNEKIKVSHNWMAFKTTFLIPLIGILTTMILMLYVITPFGAFLNGQVKNLLESAGKSGQIVYSILLSIFTAFDLGGAVNKAAGFVATGFTVDKVMPITARVIAIVTPSIGLGLSTILDKYIVGRRVYDRQFKEAGKTSIFLAFMGISEGAIPFALENPAFTVPLYVIGSVIGSLFAVVTGAVQWFPESAIWAWPLVSGILQYVGGILIGSLFIAVINILYRNNQIKKGKLPEVNYE
;
A
#
# COMPACT_ATOMS: atom_id res chain seq x y z
N MET A 1 28.33 -68.52 6.87
CA MET A 1 28.11 -67.32 7.70
C MET A 1 26.89 -66.59 7.16
N ALA A 2 25.72 -66.71 7.83
CA ALA A 2 24.46 -66.19 7.37
C ALA A 2 24.27 -64.79 8.00
N ILE A 3 24.09 -63.76 7.18
CA ILE A 3 23.82 -62.40 7.62
C ILE A 3 22.29 -62.26 7.76
N THR A 4 21.84 -62.15 9.00
CA THR A 4 20.44 -61.95 9.39
C THR A 4 20.02 -60.52 9.05
N LYS A 5 19.13 -60.33 8.09
CA LYS A 5 18.46 -59.01 7.82
C LYS A 5 17.45 -58.71 8.92
N ARG A 6 17.72 -57.68 9.71
CA ARG A 6 16.78 -57.07 10.65
C ARG A 6 15.75 -56.26 9.85
N LYS A 7 14.47 -56.65 9.91
CA LYS A 7 13.34 -55.84 9.44
C LYS A 7 13.18 -54.63 10.39
N ILE A 8 13.36 -53.44 9.88
CA ILE A 8 12.97 -52.18 10.53
C ILE A 8 11.48 -52.00 10.26
N GLY A 9 10.68 -52.04 11.31
CA GLY A 9 9.25 -51.77 11.25
C GLY A 9 8.99 -50.34 10.78
N SER A 10 8.21 -50.20 9.73
CA SER A 10 7.69 -48.91 9.27
C SER A 10 6.55 -48.46 10.19
N ASP A 11 6.86 -47.60 11.14
CA ASP A 11 5.84 -46.84 11.86
C ASP A 11 5.26 -45.81 10.91
N ASN A 12 4.18 -46.17 10.22
CA ASN A 12 3.34 -45.29 9.42
C ASN A 12 2.42 -44.48 10.34
N SER A 13 2.97 -43.55 11.12
CA SER A 13 2.20 -42.42 11.64
C SER A 13 2.31 -41.26 10.68
N SER A 14 1.59 -41.32 9.56
CA SER A 14 1.27 -40.15 8.78
C SER A 14 0.67 -39.08 9.69
N PRO A 15 1.17 -37.82 9.67
CA PRO A 15 0.50 -36.76 10.39
C PRO A 15 -0.94 -36.67 9.87
N LYS A 16 -1.92 -36.86 10.77
CA LYS A 16 -3.33 -36.64 10.50
C LYS A 16 -3.45 -35.27 9.85
N ASN A 17 -3.77 -35.24 8.55
CA ASN A 17 -4.27 -34.08 7.86
C ASN A 17 -5.44 -33.56 8.69
N ILE A 18 -5.18 -32.53 9.48
CA ILE A 18 -6.22 -31.64 9.98
C ILE A 18 -6.66 -30.83 8.76
N ASN A 19 -7.39 -31.48 7.87
CA ASN A 19 -8.30 -30.81 6.98
C ASN A 19 -9.36 -30.20 7.89
N SER A 20 -9.04 -29.04 8.46
CA SER A 20 -10.03 -28.11 8.92
C SER A 20 -10.96 -27.87 7.74
N ASN A 21 -12.15 -28.43 7.80
CA ASN A 21 -13.33 -28.01 7.05
C ASN A 21 -13.66 -26.57 7.45
N MET A 22 -12.75 -25.62 7.24
CA MET A 22 -13.12 -24.26 6.93
C MET A 22 -13.77 -24.35 5.55
N LYS A 23 -15.07 -24.46 5.52
CA LYS A 23 -15.90 -23.96 4.44
C LYS A 23 -15.47 -22.51 4.27
N THR A 24 -14.46 -22.27 3.43
CA THR A 24 -14.16 -20.95 2.92
C THR A 24 -15.43 -20.54 2.21
N SER A 25 -16.19 -19.69 2.86
CA SER A 25 -17.23 -18.91 2.20
C SER A 25 -16.54 -18.26 1.01
N ASN A 26 -16.69 -18.82 -0.20
CA ASN A 26 -16.34 -18.20 -1.46
C ASN A 26 -17.32 -17.07 -1.67
N SER A 27 -17.23 -16.02 -0.85
CA SER A 27 -18.01 -14.82 -1.04
C SER A 27 -17.43 -14.11 -2.26
N LYS A 28 -18.28 -13.61 -3.13
CA LYS A 28 -17.90 -12.76 -4.28
C LYS A 28 -16.94 -11.64 -3.85
N PHE A 29 -17.04 -11.20 -2.61
CA PHE A 29 -16.14 -10.22 -1.99
C PHE A 29 -14.68 -10.73 -1.93
N THR A 30 -14.45 -11.98 -1.54
CA THR A 30 -13.11 -12.58 -1.48
C THR A 30 -12.48 -12.68 -2.88
N GLU A 31 -13.29 -12.98 -3.91
CA GLU A 31 -12.83 -13.02 -5.31
C GLU A 31 -12.41 -11.62 -5.80
N VAL A 32 -13.25 -10.60 -5.56
CA VAL A 32 -12.93 -9.21 -5.88
C VAL A 32 -11.65 -8.75 -5.17
N GLN A 33 -11.54 -9.03 -3.86
CA GLN A 33 -10.35 -8.71 -3.09
C GLN A 33 -9.08 -9.37 -3.66
N LYS A 34 -9.15 -10.63 -4.09
CA LYS A 34 -8.04 -11.33 -4.72
C LYS A 34 -7.55 -10.63 -5.99
N HIS A 35 -8.48 -10.25 -6.87
CA HIS A 35 -8.16 -9.55 -8.12
C HIS A 35 -7.55 -8.17 -7.86
N LEU A 36 -8.10 -7.40 -6.91
CA LEU A 36 -7.55 -6.14 -6.46
C LEU A 36 -6.11 -6.28 -5.94
N MET A 37 -5.89 -7.24 -5.05
CA MET A 37 -4.57 -7.47 -4.47
C MET A 37 -3.54 -7.90 -5.52
N THR A 38 -3.97 -8.61 -6.56
CA THR A 38 -3.09 -8.93 -7.70
C THR A 38 -2.61 -7.66 -8.38
N GLY A 39 -3.51 -6.76 -8.77
CA GLY A 39 -3.14 -5.48 -9.40
C GLY A 39 -2.24 -4.62 -8.54
N ILE A 40 -2.57 -4.50 -7.25
CA ILE A 40 -1.77 -3.75 -6.27
C ILE A 40 -0.36 -4.32 -6.14
N SER A 41 -0.19 -5.64 -6.07
CA SER A 41 1.11 -6.30 -5.92
C SER A 41 2.07 -5.97 -7.06
N TYR A 42 1.56 -5.80 -8.29
CA TYR A 42 2.38 -5.38 -9.43
C TYR A 42 2.58 -3.86 -9.50
N MET A 43 1.66 -3.07 -8.97
CA MET A 43 1.76 -1.61 -8.93
C MET A 43 2.76 -1.11 -7.87
N ILE A 44 2.80 -1.74 -6.69
CA ILE A 44 3.63 -1.30 -5.56
C ILE A 44 5.12 -1.15 -5.94
N PRO A 45 5.80 -2.13 -6.58
CA PRO A 45 7.20 -1.95 -6.98
C PRO A 45 7.44 -0.74 -7.88
N VAL A 46 6.49 -0.43 -8.77
CA VAL A 46 6.57 0.73 -9.66
C VAL A 46 6.49 2.04 -8.88
N LEU A 47 5.57 2.11 -7.90
CA LEU A 47 5.44 3.27 -7.01
C LEU A 47 6.68 3.46 -6.13
N ILE A 48 7.22 2.37 -5.57
CA ILE A 48 8.44 2.40 -4.73
C ILE A 48 9.61 2.91 -5.56
N MET A 49 9.87 2.32 -6.74
CA MET A 49 11.00 2.72 -7.57
C MET A 49 10.83 4.14 -8.11
N GLY A 50 9.63 4.53 -8.52
CA GLY A 50 9.33 5.91 -8.93
C GLY A 50 9.55 6.91 -7.80
N GLY A 51 9.08 6.59 -6.59
CA GLY A 51 9.28 7.38 -5.38
C GLY A 51 10.74 7.47 -4.96
N LEU A 52 11.48 6.35 -5.01
CA LEU A 52 12.91 6.29 -4.69
C LEU A 52 13.74 7.18 -5.62
N LEU A 53 13.53 7.06 -6.93
CA LEU A 53 14.22 7.89 -7.92
C LEU A 53 13.89 9.36 -7.75
N GLY A 54 12.62 9.70 -7.49
CA GLY A 54 12.19 11.06 -7.16
C GLY A 54 12.86 11.59 -5.90
N ALA A 55 12.99 10.79 -4.85
CA ALA A 55 13.66 11.19 -3.62
C ALA A 55 15.18 11.38 -3.81
N ILE A 56 15.85 10.45 -4.50
CA ILE A 56 17.29 10.59 -4.83
C ILE A 56 17.53 11.85 -5.66
N SER A 57 16.65 12.16 -6.61
CA SER A 57 16.76 13.37 -7.42
C SER A 57 16.75 14.66 -6.57
N GLN A 58 15.98 14.66 -5.48
CA GLN A 58 15.89 15.82 -4.56
C GLN A 58 17.11 15.91 -3.61
N LEU A 59 17.75 14.80 -3.26
CA LEU A 59 18.95 14.84 -2.43
C LEU A 59 20.11 15.56 -3.10
N ILE A 60 20.24 15.47 -4.42
CA ILE A 60 21.32 16.08 -5.16
C ILE A 60 21.34 17.62 -4.99
N PRO A 61 20.28 18.38 -5.35
CA PRO A 61 20.29 19.82 -5.18
C PRO A 61 20.31 20.26 -3.72
N TYR A 62 19.54 19.61 -2.83
CA TYR A 62 19.35 20.13 -1.48
C TYR A 62 20.47 19.76 -0.53
N VAL A 63 21.01 18.55 -0.62
CA VAL A 63 22.09 18.08 0.30
C VAL A 63 23.47 18.41 -0.25
N PHE A 64 23.74 18.10 -1.51
CA PHE A 64 25.09 18.27 -2.08
C PHE A 64 25.33 19.68 -2.59
N LEU A 65 24.35 20.32 -3.23
CA LEU A 65 24.51 21.67 -3.76
C LEU A 65 23.97 22.76 -2.83
N LYS A 66 23.30 22.38 -1.72
CA LYS A 66 22.74 23.29 -0.70
C LYS A 66 21.77 24.34 -1.28
N ILE A 67 21.05 23.97 -2.32
CA ILE A 67 20.01 24.81 -2.93
C ILE A 67 18.81 24.84 -2.00
N ASP A 68 18.17 26.00 -1.88
CA ASP A 68 16.93 26.15 -1.10
C ASP A 68 15.83 25.23 -1.63
N PRO A 69 15.14 24.44 -0.77
CA PRO A 69 14.06 23.55 -1.18
C PRO A 69 12.88 24.22 -1.90
N SER A 70 12.74 25.54 -1.82
CA SER A 70 11.73 26.30 -2.56
C SER A 70 12.06 26.49 -4.03
N VAL A 71 13.34 26.30 -4.42
CA VAL A 71 13.82 26.43 -5.83
C VAL A 71 13.69 25.10 -6.53
N SER A 72 13.01 25.05 -7.67
CA SER A 72 12.92 23.84 -8.47
C SER A 72 14.26 23.49 -9.14
N ILE A 73 14.47 22.20 -9.42
CA ILE A 73 15.68 21.74 -10.15
C ILE A 73 15.84 22.48 -11.49
N VAL A 74 14.73 22.67 -12.20
CA VAL A 74 14.73 23.34 -13.52
C VAL A 74 15.06 24.81 -13.38
N ASP A 75 14.53 25.50 -12.36
CA ASP A 75 14.85 26.91 -12.12
C ASP A 75 16.32 27.08 -11.73
N ALA A 76 16.85 26.19 -10.88
CA ALA A 76 18.27 26.18 -10.53
C ALA A 76 19.17 25.94 -11.75
N MET A 77 18.80 25.05 -12.67
CA MET A 77 19.53 24.83 -13.93
C MET A 77 19.53 26.07 -14.83
N ASN A 78 18.44 26.84 -14.84
CA ASN A 78 18.25 27.99 -15.71
C ASN A 78 18.78 29.30 -15.08
N SER A 79 19.13 29.34 -13.80
CA SER A 79 19.60 30.54 -13.10
C SER A 79 20.96 31.03 -13.62
N GLY A 80 21.76 30.16 -14.23
CA GLY A 80 23.14 30.47 -14.64
C GLY A 80 24.19 30.42 -13.53
N ASP A 81 23.77 30.19 -12.27
CA ASP A 81 24.66 30.19 -11.10
C ASP A 81 25.49 28.89 -10.99
N PHE A 82 25.05 27.83 -11.67
CA PHE A 82 25.67 26.54 -11.62
C PHE A 82 26.37 26.21 -12.93
N THR A 83 27.65 25.86 -12.87
CA THR A 83 28.49 25.52 -14.03
C THR A 83 29.32 24.26 -13.77
N GLY A 84 29.85 23.65 -14.82
CA GLY A 84 30.74 22.48 -14.72
C GLY A 84 30.07 21.31 -13.99
N THR A 85 30.72 20.81 -12.96
CA THR A 85 30.27 19.61 -12.21
C THR A 85 28.94 19.84 -11.52
N SER A 86 28.66 21.02 -10.96
CA SER A 86 27.41 21.33 -10.28
C SER A 86 26.21 21.31 -11.26
N LEU A 87 26.36 21.85 -12.46
CA LEU A 87 25.35 21.77 -13.49
C LEU A 87 25.13 20.34 -13.97
N THR A 88 26.20 19.53 -14.07
CA THR A 88 26.09 18.10 -14.39
C THR A 88 25.30 17.34 -13.33
N MET A 89 25.50 17.65 -12.05
CA MET A 89 24.74 17.05 -10.95
C MET A 89 23.26 17.44 -11.00
N LEU A 90 22.93 18.71 -11.34
CA LEU A 90 21.54 19.15 -11.54
C LEU A 90 20.88 18.44 -12.73
N ASN A 91 21.60 18.29 -13.85
CA ASN A 91 21.10 17.54 -15.00
C ASN A 91 20.83 16.07 -14.63
N LEU A 92 21.70 15.42 -13.85
CA LEU A 92 21.46 14.08 -13.35
C LEU A 92 20.22 14.02 -12.45
N ALA A 93 20.05 14.99 -11.56
CA ALA A 93 18.88 15.10 -10.72
C ALA A 93 17.59 15.23 -11.53
N ASP A 94 17.59 16.07 -12.55
CA ASP A 94 16.46 16.25 -13.46
C ASP A 94 16.11 14.96 -14.22
N VAL A 95 17.11 14.27 -14.76
CA VAL A 95 16.91 12.95 -15.44
C VAL A 95 16.32 11.92 -14.48
N LEU A 96 16.85 11.81 -13.25
CA LEU A 96 16.32 10.88 -12.24
C LEU A 96 14.89 11.23 -11.87
N SER A 97 14.58 12.52 -11.71
CA SER A 97 13.25 13.03 -11.43
C SER A 97 12.27 12.64 -12.54
N LYS A 98 12.60 12.95 -13.79
CA LYS A 98 11.78 12.62 -14.97
C LYS A 98 11.54 11.12 -15.12
N PHE A 99 12.58 10.30 -14.89
CA PHE A 99 12.45 8.85 -14.94
C PHE A 99 11.55 8.33 -13.82
N GLY A 100 11.72 8.84 -12.59
CA GLY A 100 10.87 8.51 -11.45
C GLY A 100 9.39 8.87 -11.67
N PHE A 101 9.12 10.07 -12.19
CA PHE A 101 7.74 10.48 -12.52
C PHE A 101 7.15 9.66 -13.68
N THR A 102 7.96 9.26 -14.66
CA THR A 102 7.51 8.37 -15.73
C THR A 102 7.09 7.02 -15.18
N LEU A 103 7.90 6.41 -14.30
CA LEU A 103 7.54 5.18 -13.59
C LEU A 103 6.24 5.35 -12.80
N PHE A 104 6.11 6.44 -12.05
CA PHE A 104 4.88 6.75 -11.30
C PHE A 104 3.65 6.80 -12.22
N GLY A 105 3.81 7.36 -13.42
CA GLY A 105 2.76 7.41 -14.45
C GLY A 105 2.31 6.04 -14.94
N PHE A 106 3.12 4.98 -14.79
CA PHE A 106 2.74 3.61 -15.13
C PHE A 106 2.01 2.85 -14.00
N ALA A 107 1.87 3.43 -12.82
CA ALA A 107 1.25 2.75 -11.68
C ALA A 107 -0.20 2.32 -11.98
N ILE A 108 -1.05 3.23 -12.45
CA ILE A 108 -2.45 2.94 -12.80
C ILE A 108 -2.56 1.97 -13.99
N PRO A 109 -1.84 2.17 -15.11
CA PRO A 109 -1.80 1.21 -16.21
C PRO A 109 -1.42 -0.21 -15.79
N ILE A 110 -0.39 -0.37 -14.95
CA ILE A 110 0.06 -1.68 -14.45
C ILE A 110 -0.99 -2.28 -13.52
N PHE A 111 -1.53 -1.50 -12.58
CA PHE A 111 -2.62 -1.94 -11.72
C PHE A 111 -3.79 -2.49 -12.55
N ALA A 112 -4.28 -1.71 -13.53
CA ALA A 112 -5.42 -2.10 -14.35
C ALA A 112 -5.11 -3.33 -15.21
N ALA A 113 -3.91 -3.41 -15.82
CA ALA A 113 -3.49 -4.55 -16.62
C ALA A 113 -3.50 -5.87 -15.83
N PHE A 114 -2.88 -5.88 -14.65
CA PHE A 114 -2.74 -7.11 -13.86
C PHE A 114 -4.03 -7.49 -13.13
N THR A 115 -4.85 -6.52 -12.72
CA THR A 115 -6.21 -6.80 -12.22
C THR A 115 -7.05 -7.44 -13.31
N THR A 116 -7.06 -6.88 -14.50
CA THR A 116 -7.80 -7.39 -15.66
C THR A 116 -7.32 -8.78 -16.08
N ASN A 117 -5.98 -8.99 -16.10
CA ASN A 117 -5.39 -10.30 -16.36
C ASN A 117 -5.80 -11.35 -15.30
N SER A 118 -5.89 -10.97 -14.06
CA SER A 118 -6.34 -11.86 -12.96
C SER A 118 -7.80 -12.30 -13.14
N ILE A 119 -8.65 -11.51 -13.81
CA ILE A 119 -10.06 -11.80 -14.05
C ILE A 119 -10.27 -12.53 -15.38
N GLY A 120 -9.78 -11.96 -16.48
CA GLY A 120 -10.07 -12.38 -17.85
C GLY A 120 -8.92 -13.12 -18.56
N GLY A 121 -7.78 -13.32 -17.85
CA GLY A 121 -6.61 -13.99 -18.41
C GLY A 121 -5.77 -13.09 -19.34
N LYS A 122 -4.77 -13.70 -20.00
CA LYS A 122 -3.79 -12.96 -20.82
C LYS A 122 -4.43 -12.10 -21.93
N THR A 123 -5.54 -12.54 -22.50
CA THR A 123 -6.27 -11.81 -23.55
C THR A 123 -6.84 -10.48 -23.07
N ALA A 124 -7.06 -10.35 -21.76
CA ALA A 124 -7.62 -9.14 -21.14
C ALA A 124 -6.55 -8.12 -20.76
N LEU A 125 -5.29 -8.54 -20.59
CA LEU A 125 -4.20 -7.71 -20.06
C LEU A 125 -4.05 -6.40 -20.81
N ILE A 126 -3.98 -6.45 -22.15
CA ILE A 126 -3.77 -5.25 -22.97
C ILE A 126 -4.93 -4.27 -22.87
N CYS A 127 -6.15 -4.77 -22.73
CA CYS A 127 -7.34 -3.94 -22.59
C CYS A 127 -7.34 -3.18 -21.26
N GLY A 128 -6.98 -3.85 -20.16
CA GLY A 128 -6.78 -3.21 -18.86
C GLY A 128 -5.65 -2.19 -18.87
N PHE A 129 -4.52 -2.52 -19.51
CA PHE A 129 -3.38 -1.62 -19.66
C PHE A 129 -3.76 -0.33 -20.37
N MET A 130 -4.43 -0.44 -21.54
CA MET A 130 -4.91 0.73 -22.28
C MET A 130 -5.94 1.53 -21.50
N GLY A 131 -6.88 0.86 -20.82
CA GLY A 131 -7.83 1.53 -19.95
C GLY A 131 -7.16 2.32 -18.83
N GLY A 132 -6.12 1.75 -18.21
CA GLY A 132 -5.31 2.44 -17.20
C GLY A 132 -4.52 3.64 -17.74
N ILE A 133 -4.00 3.56 -18.98
CA ILE A 133 -3.35 4.70 -19.64
C ILE A 133 -4.34 5.85 -19.81
N VAL A 134 -5.53 5.55 -20.34
CA VAL A 134 -6.57 6.57 -20.59
C VAL A 134 -7.12 7.14 -19.28
N ALA A 135 -7.20 6.34 -18.20
CA ALA A 135 -7.59 6.82 -16.89
C ALA A 135 -6.60 7.84 -16.32
N ASN A 136 -5.29 7.63 -16.54
CA ASN A 136 -4.22 8.51 -16.05
C ASN A 136 -3.97 9.73 -16.98
N LYS A 137 -3.97 9.47 -18.30
CA LYS A 137 -3.82 10.50 -19.35
C LYS A 137 -5.00 10.37 -20.31
N PRO A 138 -6.08 11.13 -20.11
CA PRO A 138 -7.26 11.05 -20.95
C PRO A 138 -6.93 11.40 -22.40
N ILE A 139 -7.59 10.69 -23.31
CA ILE A 139 -7.55 10.95 -24.74
C ILE A 139 -8.73 11.87 -25.08
N GLU A 140 -8.51 12.75 -26.04
CA GLU A 140 -9.54 13.60 -26.62
C GLU A 140 -10.72 12.75 -27.13
N ARG A 141 -11.93 13.18 -26.79
CA ARG A 141 -13.17 12.55 -27.26
C ARG A 141 -13.95 13.52 -28.13
N LEU A 142 -14.69 12.99 -29.06
CA LEU A 142 -15.59 13.79 -29.87
C LEU A 142 -16.89 14.05 -29.11
N VAL A 143 -17.25 15.32 -28.98
CA VAL A 143 -18.49 15.79 -28.35
C VAL A 143 -19.26 16.60 -29.40
N LEU A 144 -20.57 16.36 -29.50
CA LEU A 144 -21.41 17.15 -30.40
C LEU A 144 -21.77 18.48 -29.72
N THR A 145 -21.23 19.59 -30.24
CA THR A 145 -21.49 20.94 -29.77
C THR A 145 -22.09 21.74 -30.93
N GLU A 146 -23.29 22.26 -30.75
CA GLU A 146 -24.00 23.07 -31.76
C GLU A 146 -24.09 22.43 -33.17
N GLY A 147 -24.17 21.09 -33.22
CA GLY A 147 -24.28 20.32 -34.50
C GLY A 147 -22.94 19.98 -35.16
N VAL A 148 -21.82 20.34 -34.55
CA VAL A 148 -20.45 20.01 -35.01
C VAL A 148 -19.76 19.12 -33.97
N PHE A 149 -18.99 18.13 -34.45
CA PHE A 149 -18.15 17.33 -33.58
C PHE A 149 -16.86 18.06 -33.25
N GLU A 150 -16.67 18.36 -31.98
CA GLU A 150 -15.47 19.02 -31.45
C GLU A 150 -14.70 18.06 -30.54
N GLY A 151 -13.38 18.23 -30.51
CA GLY A 151 -12.52 17.51 -29.59
C GLY A 151 -12.61 18.09 -28.17
N ALA A 152 -12.84 17.25 -27.17
CA ALA A 152 -12.81 17.64 -25.77
C ALA A 152 -11.97 16.65 -24.96
N THR A 153 -10.95 17.15 -24.26
CA THR A 153 -10.13 16.34 -23.35
C THR A 153 -10.68 16.43 -21.92
N PRO A 154 -11.28 15.36 -21.37
CA PRO A 154 -11.78 15.38 -20.00
C PRO A 154 -10.64 15.39 -18.98
N ALA A 155 -10.95 15.75 -17.72
CA ALA A 155 -10.01 15.58 -16.62
C ALA A 155 -9.71 14.07 -16.39
N PRO A 156 -8.52 13.74 -15.85
CA PRO A 156 -8.16 12.37 -15.51
C PRO A 156 -9.15 11.73 -14.53
N SER A 157 -9.56 10.49 -14.81
CA SER A 157 -10.36 9.69 -13.87
C SER A 157 -9.49 9.00 -12.81
N GLY A 158 -8.18 9.06 -12.96
CA GLY A 158 -7.18 8.60 -12.03
C GLY A 158 -7.30 7.12 -11.68
N PHE A 159 -6.93 6.80 -10.44
CA PHE A 159 -6.95 5.43 -9.93
C PHE A 159 -8.37 4.82 -9.94
N LEU A 160 -9.40 5.63 -9.65
CA LEU A 160 -10.78 5.15 -9.66
C LEU A 160 -11.23 4.71 -11.07
N GLY A 161 -10.87 5.48 -12.10
CA GLY A 161 -11.13 5.09 -13.49
C GLY A 161 -10.40 3.82 -13.89
N GLY A 162 -9.12 3.70 -13.49
CA GLY A 162 -8.32 2.48 -13.69
C GLY A 162 -8.92 1.25 -13.00
N LEU A 163 -9.47 1.41 -11.80
CA LEU A 163 -10.18 0.39 -11.06
C LEU A 163 -11.44 -0.07 -11.78
N LEU A 164 -12.31 0.87 -12.15
CA LEU A 164 -13.58 0.57 -12.80
C LEU A 164 -13.36 -0.18 -14.12
N ILE A 165 -12.46 0.34 -14.98
CA ILE A 165 -12.19 -0.32 -16.27
C ILE A 165 -11.60 -1.71 -16.08
N ALA A 166 -10.70 -1.90 -15.09
CA ALA A 166 -10.09 -3.20 -14.85
C ALA A 166 -11.12 -4.29 -14.55
N PHE A 167 -12.11 -3.98 -13.72
CA PHE A 167 -13.18 -4.93 -13.39
C PHE A 167 -14.15 -5.12 -14.56
N ILE A 168 -14.66 -4.04 -15.11
CA ILE A 168 -15.67 -4.12 -16.19
C ILE A 168 -15.12 -4.89 -17.39
N ILE A 169 -13.94 -4.51 -17.89
CA ILE A 169 -13.36 -5.15 -19.07
C ILE A 169 -12.81 -6.54 -18.76
N GLY A 170 -12.33 -6.77 -17.53
CA GLY A 170 -11.87 -8.09 -17.10
C GLY A 170 -12.99 -9.12 -17.13
N TYR A 171 -14.13 -8.83 -16.54
CA TYR A 171 -15.30 -9.71 -16.57
C TYR A 171 -15.93 -9.79 -17.95
N PHE A 172 -15.95 -8.72 -18.73
CA PHE A 172 -16.41 -8.74 -20.11
C PHE A 172 -15.58 -9.70 -20.97
N ILE A 173 -14.27 -9.65 -20.89
CA ILE A 173 -13.39 -10.55 -21.66
C ILE A 173 -13.48 -11.99 -21.16
N LYS A 174 -13.63 -12.20 -19.86
CA LYS A 174 -13.92 -13.53 -19.30
C LYS A 174 -15.18 -14.11 -19.95
N LEU A 175 -16.25 -13.31 -20.01
CA LEU A 175 -17.51 -13.71 -20.65
C LEU A 175 -17.32 -14.01 -22.15
N LEU A 176 -16.56 -13.18 -22.88
CA LEU A 176 -16.27 -13.43 -24.31
C LEU A 176 -15.49 -14.73 -24.51
N ASN A 177 -14.49 -15.00 -23.67
CA ASN A 177 -13.72 -16.23 -23.71
C ASN A 177 -14.58 -17.47 -23.52
N GLU A 178 -15.59 -17.41 -22.66
CA GLU A 178 -16.53 -18.50 -22.36
C GLU A 178 -17.59 -18.67 -23.46
N LYS A 179 -18.10 -17.57 -24.02
CA LYS A 179 -19.20 -17.60 -25.00
C LYS A 179 -18.74 -17.86 -26.41
N ILE A 180 -17.62 -17.31 -26.85
CA ILE A 180 -17.10 -17.50 -28.21
C ILE A 180 -16.36 -18.84 -28.26
N LYS A 181 -17.04 -19.86 -28.78
CA LYS A 181 -16.47 -21.19 -29.03
C LYS A 181 -15.97 -21.28 -30.46
N VAL A 182 -14.72 -21.67 -30.67
CA VAL A 182 -14.12 -21.88 -31.98
C VAL A 182 -13.43 -23.25 -32.01
N SER A 183 -13.25 -23.80 -33.24
CA SER A 183 -12.48 -25.04 -33.39
C SER A 183 -11.02 -24.83 -33.03
N HIS A 184 -10.30 -25.91 -32.72
CA HIS A 184 -8.90 -25.87 -32.30
C HIS A 184 -8.00 -25.07 -33.26
N ASN A 185 -8.24 -25.19 -34.55
CA ASN A 185 -7.45 -24.50 -35.60
C ASN A 185 -7.59 -22.96 -35.56
N TRP A 186 -8.70 -22.44 -35.01
CA TRP A 186 -8.99 -21.01 -34.90
C TRP A 186 -8.70 -20.45 -33.49
N MET A 187 -8.18 -21.26 -32.59
CA MET A 187 -7.96 -20.83 -31.21
C MET A 187 -6.94 -19.68 -31.11
N ALA A 188 -5.84 -19.76 -31.89
CA ALA A 188 -4.85 -18.69 -31.95
C ALA A 188 -5.46 -17.38 -32.46
N PHE A 189 -6.25 -17.43 -33.54
CA PHE A 189 -6.95 -16.26 -34.07
C PHE A 189 -7.89 -15.64 -33.02
N LYS A 190 -8.70 -16.47 -32.33
CA LYS A 190 -9.59 -16.02 -31.25
C LYS A 190 -8.82 -15.28 -30.16
N THR A 191 -7.77 -15.88 -29.63
CA THR A 191 -7.05 -15.37 -28.44
C THR A 191 -6.10 -14.23 -28.73
N THR A 192 -5.49 -14.19 -29.93
CA THR A 192 -4.48 -13.19 -30.30
C THR A 192 -5.09 -11.99 -31.02
N PHE A 193 -6.19 -12.18 -31.74
CA PHE A 193 -6.78 -11.12 -32.56
C PHE A 193 -8.22 -10.78 -32.14
N LEU A 194 -9.15 -11.75 -32.23
CA LEU A 194 -10.57 -11.45 -32.12
C LEU A 194 -10.96 -10.89 -30.74
N ILE A 195 -10.59 -11.56 -29.66
CA ILE A 195 -10.94 -11.13 -28.30
C ILE A 195 -10.22 -9.84 -27.91
N PRO A 196 -8.89 -9.66 -28.12
CA PRO A 196 -8.25 -8.39 -27.89
C PRO A 196 -8.85 -7.23 -28.72
N LEU A 197 -9.20 -7.45 -29.99
CA LEU A 197 -9.80 -6.42 -30.82
C LEU A 197 -11.15 -5.94 -30.24
N ILE A 198 -12.07 -6.87 -29.94
CA ILE A 198 -13.36 -6.54 -29.33
C ILE A 198 -13.14 -5.86 -27.97
N GLY A 199 -12.21 -6.38 -27.17
CA GLY A 199 -11.87 -5.84 -25.85
C GLY A 199 -11.34 -4.41 -25.92
N ILE A 200 -10.41 -4.10 -26.83
CA ILE A 200 -9.85 -2.75 -27.00
C ILE A 200 -10.92 -1.77 -27.49
N LEU A 201 -11.73 -2.14 -28.47
CA LEU A 201 -12.82 -1.28 -28.95
C LEU A 201 -13.83 -0.99 -27.83
N THR A 202 -14.19 -2.00 -27.06
CA THR A 202 -15.08 -1.82 -25.90
C THR A 202 -14.41 -0.93 -24.83
N THR A 203 -13.13 -1.15 -24.54
CA THR A 203 -12.36 -0.30 -23.60
C THR A 203 -12.35 1.15 -24.07
N MET A 204 -12.12 1.39 -25.35
CA MET A 204 -12.13 2.74 -25.93
C MET A 204 -13.47 3.44 -25.70
N ILE A 205 -14.57 2.79 -26.08
CA ILE A 205 -15.91 3.37 -25.91
C ILE A 205 -16.22 3.64 -24.44
N LEU A 206 -15.96 2.67 -23.56
CA LEU A 206 -16.23 2.80 -22.13
C LEU A 206 -15.37 3.90 -21.49
N MET A 207 -14.09 3.97 -21.83
CA MET A 207 -13.21 4.98 -21.27
C MET A 207 -13.58 6.38 -21.75
N LEU A 208 -13.78 6.60 -23.03
CA LEU A 208 -14.03 7.94 -23.58
C LEU A 208 -15.37 8.53 -23.13
N TYR A 209 -16.42 7.71 -23.06
CA TYR A 209 -17.80 8.22 -22.91
C TYR A 209 -18.45 7.90 -21.56
N VAL A 210 -17.94 6.94 -20.80
CA VAL A 210 -18.56 6.49 -19.54
C VAL A 210 -17.62 6.64 -18.35
N ILE A 211 -16.50 5.91 -18.35
CA ILE A 211 -15.68 5.75 -17.15
C ILE A 211 -14.86 7.00 -16.85
N THR A 212 -14.21 7.60 -17.86
CA THR A 212 -13.40 8.80 -17.63
C THR A 212 -14.25 9.98 -17.18
N PRO A 213 -15.39 10.34 -17.79
CA PRO A 213 -16.25 11.39 -17.28
C PRO A 213 -16.78 11.13 -15.87
N PHE A 214 -17.25 9.90 -15.60
CA PHE A 214 -17.77 9.53 -14.29
C PHE A 214 -16.67 9.50 -13.22
N GLY A 215 -15.53 8.89 -13.51
CA GLY A 215 -14.40 8.83 -12.59
C GLY A 215 -13.80 10.21 -12.31
N ALA A 216 -13.70 11.08 -13.33
CA ALA A 216 -13.26 12.45 -13.17
C ALA A 216 -14.22 13.27 -12.29
N PHE A 217 -15.53 13.09 -12.47
CA PHE A 217 -16.54 13.72 -11.62
C PHE A 217 -16.39 13.29 -10.15
N LEU A 218 -16.31 11.98 -9.88
CA LEU A 218 -16.15 11.46 -8.52
C LEU A 218 -14.84 11.91 -7.88
N ASN A 219 -13.73 11.83 -8.63
CA ASN A 219 -12.41 12.26 -8.16
C ASN A 219 -12.40 13.75 -7.83
N GLY A 220 -13.06 14.57 -8.67
CA GLY A 220 -13.26 15.99 -8.43
C GLY A 220 -14.08 16.28 -7.17
N GLN A 221 -15.18 15.53 -6.92
CA GLN A 221 -15.97 15.71 -5.69
C GLN A 221 -15.17 15.36 -4.43
N VAL A 222 -14.40 14.27 -4.44
CA VAL A 222 -13.52 13.89 -3.32
C VAL A 222 -12.47 14.96 -3.08
N LYS A 223 -11.81 15.42 -4.15
CA LYS A 223 -10.80 16.48 -4.07
C LYS A 223 -11.39 17.77 -3.49
N ASN A 224 -12.51 18.24 -4.02
CA ASN A 224 -13.20 19.44 -3.55
C ASN A 224 -13.61 19.34 -2.07
N LEU A 225 -14.11 18.17 -1.65
CA LEU A 225 -14.46 17.90 -0.25
C LEU A 225 -13.24 18.03 0.67
N LEU A 226 -12.11 17.44 0.27
CA LEU A 226 -10.87 17.47 1.06
C LEU A 226 -10.24 18.87 1.07
N GLU A 227 -10.23 19.57 -0.05
CA GLU A 227 -9.75 20.95 -0.16
C GLU A 227 -10.62 21.91 0.66
N SER A 228 -11.95 21.75 0.63
CA SER A 228 -12.90 22.55 1.44
C SER A 228 -12.70 22.32 2.94
N ALA A 229 -12.39 21.09 3.33
CA ALA A 229 -12.11 20.74 4.72
C ALA A 229 -10.71 21.19 5.16
N GLY A 230 -9.80 21.53 4.22
CA GLY A 230 -8.45 22.02 4.47
C GLY A 230 -7.64 21.14 5.42
N LYS A 231 -6.95 21.75 6.39
CA LYS A 231 -6.17 21.01 7.41
C LYS A 231 -7.05 20.06 8.23
N SER A 232 -8.31 20.39 8.50
CA SER A 232 -9.23 19.53 9.23
C SER A 232 -9.54 18.25 8.46
N GLY A 233 -9.71 18.32 7.15
CA GLY A 233 -9.91 17.13 6.29
C GLY A 233 -8.71 16.19 6.30
N GLN A 234 -7.49 16.72 6.24
CA GLN A 234 -6.27 15.92 6.35
C GLN A 234 -6.15 15.24 7.73
N ILE A 235 -6.53 15.92 8.81
CA ILE A 235 -6.52 15.34 10.15
C ILE A 235 -7.53 14.20 10.25
N VAL A 236 -8.78 14.42 9.83
CA VAL A 236 -9.84 13.38 9.86
C VAL A 236 -9.43 12.18 9.00
N TYR A 237 -8.94 12.41 7.78
CA TYR A 237 -8.42 11.34 6.93
C TYR A 237 -7.30 10.55 7.62
N SER A 238 -6.34 11.24 8.25
CA SER A 238 -5.22 10.59 8.94
C SER A 238 -5.68 9.75 10.13
N ILE A 239 -6.66 10.22 10.90
CA ILE A 239 -7.26 9.46 12.01
C ILE A 239 -7.91 8.19 11.50
N LEU A 240 -8.82 8.30 10.53
CA LEU A 240 -9.55 7.15 9.98
C LEU A 240 -8.59 6.15 9.35
N LEU A 241 -7.64 6.64 8.57
CA LEU A 241 -6.64 5.79 7.91
C LEU A 241 -5.78 5.04 8.92
N SER A 242 -5.36 5.69 10.01
CA SER A 242 -4.58 5.06 11.08
C SER A 242 -5.39 4.00 11.82
N ILE A 243 -6.66 4.29 12.16
CA ILE A 243 -7.56 3.34 12.81
C ILE A 243 -7.71 2.08 11.97
N PHE A 244 -8.14 2.22 10.71
CA PHE A 244 -8.39 1.07 9.85
C PHE A 244 -7.11 0.31 9.47
N THR A 245 -5.98 1.00 9.39
CA THR A 245 -4.68 0.35 9.12
C THR A 245 -4.20 -0.48 10.31
N ALA A 246 -4.29 0.06 11.53
CA ALA A 246 -3.80 -0.64 12.71
C ALA A 246 -4.75 -1.74 13.19
N PHE A 247 -6.06 -1.65 12.92
CA PHE A 247 -7.11 -2.44 13.54
C PHE A 247 -6.86 -3.96 13.53
N ASP A 248 -6.53 -4.53 12.39
CA ASP A 248 -6.40 -5.99 12.19
C ASP A 248 -5.00 -6.44 11.74
N LEU A 249 -3.97 -5.60 11.94
CA LEU A 249 -2.54 -5.93 11.79
C LEU A 249 -2.21 -6.68 10.48
N GLY A 250 -2.61 -6.14 9.34
CA GLY A 250 -2.39 -6.75 8.03
C GLY A 250 -3.57 -7.56 7.49
N GLY A 251 -4.69 -7.60 8.20
CA GLY A 251 -5.92 -8.29 7.80
C GLY A 251 -6.71 -7.57 6.70
N ALA A 252 -7.99 -7.90 6.60
CA ALA A 252 -8.88 -7.41 5.53
C ALA A 252 -9.14 -5.91 5.62
N VAL A 253 -9.29 -5.37 6.82
CA VAL A 253 -9.55 -3.93 7.07
C VAL A 253 -8.31 -3.10 6.71
N ASN A 254 -7.13 -3.53 7.17
CA ASN A 254 -5.85 -2.90 6.81
C ASN A 254 -5.65 -2.87 5.29
N LYS A 255 -5.91 -4.00 4.60
CA LYS A 255 -5.78 -4.09 3.14
C LYS A 255 -6.75 -3.16 2.41
N ALA A 256 -7.99 -3.05 2.87
CA ALA A 256 -8.98 -2.14 2.30
C ALA A 256 -8.56 -0.66 2.50
N ALA A 257 -8.10 -0.30 3.71
CA ALA A 257 -7.54 1.03 3.99
C ALA A 257 -6.33 1.33 3.10
N GLY A 258 -5.45 0.33 2.91
CA GLY A 258 -4.30 0.43 2.03
C GLY A 258 -4.66 0.68 0.59
N PHE A 259 -5.68 0.02 0.10
CA PHE A 259 -6.20 0.22 -1.25
C PHE A 259 -6.65 1.67 -1.48
N VAL A 260 -7.51 2.19 -0.60
CA VAL A 260 -8.01 3.57 -0.68
C VAL A 260 -6.86 4.58 -0.57
N ALA A 261 -5.98 4.41 0.41
CA ALA A 261 -4.84 5.30 0.62
C ALA A 261 -3.88 5.33 -0.58
N THR A 262 -3.62 4.16 -1.19
CA THR A 262 -2.77 4.07 -2.38
C THR A 262 -3.40 4.79 -3.57
N GLY A 263 -4.72 4.65 -3.77
CA GLY A 263 -5.45 5.39 -4.80
C GLY A 263 -5.30 6.91 -4.64
N PHE A 264 -5.56 7.44 -3.45
CA PHE A 264 -5.40 8.88 -3.17
C PHE A 264 -3.96 9.37 -3.30
N THR A 265 -3.00 8.51 -2.98
CA THR A 265 -1.56 8.82 -3.12
C THR A 265 -1.15 8.90 -4.58
N VAL A 266 -1.60 7.95 -5.42
CA VAL A 266 -1.33 7.93 -6.86
C VAL A 266 -1.96 9.14 -7.55
N ASP A 267 -3.18 9.48 -7.18
CA ASP A 267 -3.91 10.65 -7.72
C ASP A 267 -3.44 12.00 -7.11
N LYS A 268 -2.44 11.96 -6.20
CA LYS A 268 -1.91 13.14 -5.50
C LYS A 268 -2.97 13.92 -4.70
N VAL A 269 -4.02 13.24 -4.26
CA VAL A 269 -5.10 13.84 -3.46
C VAL A 269 -4.70 13.94 -2.00
N MET A 270 -4.20 12.82 -1.41
CA MET A 270 -3.73 12.76 -0.02
C MET A 270 -2.47 11.92 0.12
N PRO A 271 -1.51 12.34 0.97
CA PRO A 271 -0.32 11.55 1.26
C PRO A 271 -0.65 10.31 2.11
N ILE A 272 0.15 9.27 1.97
CA ILE A 272 -0.03 7.99 2.67
C ILE A 272 0.63 7.95 4.07
N THR A 273 1.20 9.05 4.53
CA THR A 273 2.02 9.17 5.75
C THR A 273 1.38 8.49 6.97
N ALA A 274 0.12 8.78 7.25
CA ALA A 274 -0.57 8.23 8.41
C ALA A 274 -0.67 6.70 8.39
N ARG A 275 -0.90 6.12 7.19
CA ARG A 275 -0.95 4.68 7.02
C ARG A 275 0.39 4.01 7.31
N VAL A 276 1.47 4.51 6.71
CA VAL A 276 2.79 3.86 6.81
C VAL A 276 3.32 3.90 8.24
N ILE A 277 3.03 4.96 9.00
CA ILE A 277 3.29 5.03 10.43
C ILE A 277 2.44 4.01 11.20
N ALA A 278 1.13 3.93 10.91
CA ALA A 278 0.23 3.02 11.58
C ALA A 278 0.52 1.52 11.33
N ILE A 279 1.26 1.18 10.27
CA ILE A 279 1.74 -0.19 10.03
C ILE A 279 2.80 -0.58 11.05
N VAL A 280 3.78 0.27 11.30
CA VAL A 280 4.97 -0.08 12.10
C VAL A 280 4.80 0.17 13.60
N THR A 281 4.01 1.16 13.97
CA THR A 281 3.83 1.62 15.36
C THR A 281 3.34 0.51 16.32
N PRO A 282 2.33 -0.33 16.00
CA PRO A 282 1.90 -1.41 16.87
C PRO A 282 3.01 -2.40 17.20
N SER A 283 3.72 -2.85 16.18
CA SER A 283 4.76 -3.87 16.29
C SER A 283 5.99 -3.35 17.05
N ILE A 284 6.39 -2.09 16.84
CA ILE A 284 7.44 -1.45 17.60
C ILE A 284 6.99 -1.25 19.05
N GLY A 285 5.81 -0.73 19.30
CA GLY A 285 5.32 -0.40 20.63
C GLY A 285 5.16 -1.63 21.52
N LEU A 286 4.50 -2.69 21.00
CA LEU A 286 4.33 -3.94 21.72
C LEU A 286 5.66 -4.68 21.92
N GLY A 287 6.54 -4.63 20.92
CA GLY A 287 7.89 -5.16 21.05
C GLY A 287 8.71 -4.43 22.12
N LEU A 288 8.70 -3.09 22.13
CA LEU A 288 9.38 -2.28 23.14
C LEU A 288 8.84 -2.55 24.55
N SER A 289 7.54 -2.86 24.70
CA SER A 289 6.98 -3.20 26.01
C SER A 289 7.66 -4.41 26.67
N THR A 290 8.15 -5.36 25.89
CA THR A 290 8.86 -6.54 26.40
C THR A 290 10.33 -6.28 26.77
N ILE A 291 10.89 -5.16 26.31
CA ILE A 291 12.28 -4.77 26.59
C ILE A 291 12.32 -3.79 27.76
N LEU A 292 11.39 -2.82 27.76
CA LEU A 292 11.38 -1.71 28.71
C LEU A 292 10.70 -2.05 30.04
N ASP A 293 10.08 -3.21 30.20
CA ASP A 293 9.30 -3.59 31.37
C ASP A 293 10.09 -3.47 32.69
N LYS A 294 11.32 -4.03 32.74
CA LYS A 294 12.18 -3.97 33.94
C LYS A 294 12.57 -2.53 34.29
N TYR A 295 12.75 -1.67 33.27
CA TYR A 295 13.16 -0.27 33.48
C TYR A 295 12.02 0.60 34.01
N ILE A 296 10.76 0.30 33.58
CA ILE A 296 9.59 1.14 33.92
C ILE A 296 8.97 0.72 35.26
N VAL A 297 8.83 -0.60 35.52
CA VAL A 297 8.11 -1.11 36.71
C VAL A 297 9.01 -1.92 37.67
N GLY A 298 10.31 -1.97 37.44
CA GLY A 298 11.29 -2.63 38.31
C GLY A 298 11.27 -4.16 38.28
N ARG A 299 10.40 -4.78 37.51
CA ARG A 299 10.30 -6.23 37.35
C ARG A 299 9.90 -6.62 35.92
N ARG A 300 10.11 -7.91 35.60
CA ARG A 300 9.59 -8.46 34.32
C ARG A 300 8.08 -8.66 34.39
N VAL A 301 7.39 -8.28 33.34
CA VAL A 301 5.94 -8.49 33.17
C VAL A 301 5.61 -9.38 31.97
N TYR A 302 6.63 -9.78 31.22
CA TYR A 302 6.54 -10.72 30.10
C TYR A 302 7.41 -11.94 30.34
N ASP A 303 6.94 -13.12 29.99
CA ASP A 303 7.73 -14.34 29.96
C ASP A 303 8.77 -14.33 28.84
N ARG A 304 9.62 -15.36 28.82
CA ARG A 304 10.71 -15.47 27.85
C ARG A 304 10.19 -15.59 26.41
N GLN A 305 9.05 -16.25 26.21
CA GLN A 305 8.45 -16.44 24.90
C GLN A 305 7.96 -15.10 24.32
N PHE A 306 7.25 -14.30 25.11
CA PHE A 306 6.84 -12.96 24.68
C PHE A 306 8.01 -12.00 24.48
N LYS A 307 9.09 -12.16 25.23
CA LYS A 307 10.29 -11.35 25.02
C LYS A 307 10.95 -11.63 23.67
N GLU A 308 11.05 -12.88 23.26
CA GLU A 308 11.56 -13.22 21.93
C GLU A 308 10.58 -12.80 20.81
N ALA A 309 9.27 -12.98 21.02
CA ALA A 309 8.24 -12.46 20.12
C ALA A 309 8.34 -10.93 19.97
N GLY A 310 8.65 -10.20 21.05
CA GLY A 310 8.84 -8.75 21.03
C GLY A 310 10.02 -8.30 20.16
N LYS A 311 11.16 -8.98 20.26
CA LYS A 311 12.31 -8.70 19.39
C LYS A 311 11.97 -8.95 17.91
N THR A 312 11.31 -10.07 17.62
CA THR A 312 10.84 -10.41 16.28
C THR A 312 9.84 -9.37 15.76
N SER A 313 8.93 -8.90 16.61
CA SER A 313 7.95 -7.87 16.27
C SER A 313 8.61 -6.56 15.84
N ILE A 314 9.62 -6.09 16.58
CA ILE A 314 10.40 -4.89 16.22
C ILE A 314 11.13 -5.10 14.89
N PHE A 315 11.78 -6.25 14.72
CA PHE A 315 12.48 -6.55 13.47
C PHE A 315 11.53 -6.54 12.27
N LEU A 316 10.36 -7.19 12.39
CA LEU A 316 9.34 -7.19 11.34
C LEU A 316 8.78 -5.80 11.06
N ALA A 317 8.63 -4.96 12.08
CA ALA A 317 8.20 -3.57 11.90
C ALA A 317 9.21 -2.78 11.04
N PHE A 318 10.51 -2.95 11.25
CA PHE A 318 11.53 -2.33 10.39
C PHE A 318 11.49 -2.85 8.94
N MET A 319 10.95 -4.04 8.72
CA MET A 319 10.66 -4.56 7.37
C MET A 319 9.30 -4.07 6.82
N GLY A 320 8.58 -3.20 7.54
CA GLY A 320 7.27 -2.69 7.14
C GLY A 320 6.12 -3.67 7.37
N ILE A 321 6.27 -4.62 8.30
CA ILE A 321 5.34 -5.72 8.56
C ILE A 321 4.68 -5.53 9.93
N SER A 322 3.34 -5.46 9.96
CA SER A 322 2.56 -5.26 11.19
C SER A 322 2.21 -6.54 11.94
N GLU A 323 2.30 -7.69 11.28
CA GLU A 323 1.90 -9.01 11.78
C GLU A 323 2.73 -9.47 12.99
N GLY A 324 3.89 -8.87 13.23
CA GLY A 324 4.71 -9.11 14.43
C GLY A 324 3.98 -8.80 15.74
N ALA A 325 2.96 -7.95 15.71
CA ALA A 325 2.13 -7.60 16.86
C ALA A 325 1.02 -8.61 17.17
N ILE A 326 0.71 -9.55 16.25
CA ILE A 326 -0.41 -10.49 16.39
C ILE A 326 -0.36 -11.33 17.69
N PRO A 327 0.78 -11.89 18.13
CA PRO A 327 0.81 -12.67 19.38
C PRO A 327 0.33 -11.87 20.59
N PHE A 328 0.65 -10.59 20.66
CA PHE A 328 0.24 -9.68 21.73
C PHE A 328 -1.25 -9.32 21.65
N ALA A 329 -1.76 -9.13 20.43
CA ALA A 329 -3.18 -8.85 20.18
C ALA A 329 -4.06 -10.03 20.58
N LEU A 330 -3.61 -11.27 20.32
CA LEU A 330 -4.35 -12.50 20.64
C LEU A 330 -4.38 -12.81 22.13
N GLU A 331 -3.38 -12.41 22.91
CA GLU A 331 -3.35 -12.63 24.37
C GLU A 331 -4.48 -11.87 25.08
N ASN A 332 -4.73 -10.63 24.71
CA ASN A 332 -5.81 -9.83 25.26
C ASN A 332 -6.36 -8.81 24.25
N PRO A 333 -7.17 -9.26 23.28
CA PRO A 333 -7.61 -8.41 22.19
C PRO A 333 -8.45 -7.21 22.65
N ALA A 334 -9.25 -7.37 23.69
CA ALA A 334 -10.13 -6.31 24.19
C ALA A 334 -9.36 -5.09 24.75
N PHE A 335 -8.14 -5.28 25.23
CA PHE A 335 -7.28 -4.20 25.70
C PHE A 335 -6.22 -3.80 24.66
N THR A 336 -5.55 -4.77 24.06
CA THR A 336 -4.37 -4.54 23.23
C THR A 336 -4.75 -3.89 21.89
N VAL A 337 -5.89 -4.29 21.28
CA VAL A 337 -6.32 -3.70 19.99
C VAL A 337 -6.63 -2.20 20.13
N PRO A 338 -7.51 -1.75 21.04
CA PRO A 338 -7.71 -0.33 21.26
C PRO A 338 -6.43 0.44 21.59
N LEU A 339 -5.57 -0.16 22.41
CA LEU A 339 -4.31 0.47 22.82
C LEU A 339 -3.42 0.81 21.63
N TYR A 340 -3.12 -0.17 20.78
CA TYR A 340 -2.22 0.10 19.66
C TYR A 340 -2.88 0.91 18.54
N VAL A 341 -4.20 0.83 18.37
CA VAL A 341 -4.94 1.73 17.47
C VAL A 341 -4.80 3.18 17.92
N ILE A 342 -5.03 3.47 19.21
CA ILE A 342 -4.89 4.82 19.78
C ILE A 342 -3.43 5.29 19.62
N GLY A 343 -2.44 4.46 19.95
CA GLY A 343 -1.03 4.80 19.79
C GLY A 343 -0.64 5.09 18.35
N SER A 344 -1.19 4.34 17.40
CA SER A 344 -0.99 4.58 15.97
C SER A 344 -1.60 5.91 15.52
N VAL A 345 -2.77 6.26 16.00
CA VAL A 345 -3.41 7.55 15.73
C VAL A 345 -2.58 8.70 16.31
N ILE A 346 -2.13 8.59 17.56
CA ILE A 346 -1.28 9.61 18.22
C ILE A 346 0.00 9.83 17.41
N GLY A 347 0.71 8.76 17.05
CA GLY A 347 1.96 8.85 16.29
C GLY A 347 1.78 9.42 14.89
N SER A 348 0.74 8.96 14.19
CA SER A 348 0.42 9.44 12.84
C SER A 348 0.01 10.91 12.84
N LEU A 349 -0.82 11.34 13.78
CA LEU A 349 -1.25 12.74 13.90
C LEU A 349 -0.08 13.65 14.22
N PHE A 350 0.78 13.25 15.17
CA PHE A 350 1.98 14.03 15.47
C PHE A 350 2.80 14.28 14.19
N ALA A 351 3.11 13.23 13.44
CA ALA A 351 3.90 13.34 12.23
C ALA A 351 3.23 14.22 11.16
N VAL A 352 1.94 13.99 10.89
CA VAL A 352 1.19 14.74 9.86
C VAL A 352 1.05 16.21 10.23
N VAL A 353 0.67 16.52 11.47
CA VAL A 353 0.48 17.91 11.93
C VAL A 353 1.80 18.69 11.97
N THR A 354 2.91 18.01 12.26
CA THR A 354 4.25 18.62 12.27
C THR A 354 4.92 18.66 10.90
N GLY A 355 4.25 18.16 9.84
CA GLY A 355 4.68 18.34 8.46
C GLY A 355 5.40 17.17 7.80
N ALA A 356 5.33 15.96 8.35
CA ALA A 356 5.81 14.77 7.65
C ALA A 356 4.91 14.41 6.46
N VAL A 357 5.50 14.17 5.29
CA VAL A 357 4.77 13.85 4.06
C VAL A 357 5.43 12.70 3.31
N GLN A 358 4.65 11.66 3.01
CA GLN A 358 5.09 10.51 2.20
C GLN A 358 4.09 10.24 1.08
N TRP A 359 4.59 10.14 -0.15
CA TRP A 359 3.80 9.93 -1.37
C TRP A 359 4.02 8.55 -2.02
N PHE A 360 4.59 7.58 -1.31
CA PHE A 360 4.81 6.23 -1.81
C PHE A 360 4.48 5.20 -0.72
N PRO A 361 3.90 4.03 -1.08
CA PRO A 361 3.33 3.07 -0.13
C PRO A 361 4.37 2.08 0.41
N GLU A 362 5.44 2.59 1.01
CA GLU A 362 6.48 1.76 1.63
C GLU A 362 6.70 2.17 3.09
N SER A 363 6.63 1.20 4.01
CA SER A 363 6.72 1.43 5.46
C SER A 363 8.03 0.93 6.08
N ALA A 364 8.86 0.20 5.33
CA ALA A 364 10.13 -0.33 5.81
C ALA A 364 11.18 0.76 6.04
N ILE A 365 12.14 0.46 6.91
CA ILE A 365 13.15 1.43 7.41
C ILE A 365 13.96 2.08 6.28
N TRP A 366 14.22 1.38 5.20
CA TRP A 366 14.96 1.95 4.05
C TRP A 366 14.19 3.05 3.30
N ALA A 367 12.88 3.13 3.50
CA ALA A 367 12.05 4.19 2.94
C ALA A 367 12.02 5.47 3.79
N TRP A 368 12.33 5.39 5.08
CA TRP A 368 12.25 6.50 6.02
C TRP A 368 13.11 7.72 5.62
N PRO A 369 14.37 7.57 5.15
CA PRO A 369 15.16 8.70 4.68
C PRO A 369 14.56 9.47 3.50
N LEU A 370 13.59 8.87 2.78
CA LEU A 370 12.96 9.44 1.60
C LEU A 370 11.67 10.23 1.92
N VAL A 371 11.28 10.26 3.20
CA VAL A 371 10.10 10.99 3.67
C VAL A 371 10.45 12.45 3.89
N SER A 372 9.64 13.36 3.36
CA SER A 372 9.76 14.77 3.71
C SER A 372 9.41 14.95 5.19
N GLY A 373 10.31 15.60 5.97
CA GLY A 373 10.13 15.72 7.41
C GLY A 373 10.44 14.41 8.16
N ILE A 374 11.62 13.83 7.91
CA ILE A 374 12.06 12.56 8.54
C ILE A 374 12.05 12.62 10.08
N LEU A 375 12.44 13.73 10.69
CA LEU A 375 12.47 13.88 12.16
C LEU A 375 11.05 13.81 12.74
N GLN A 376 10.10 14.45 12.09
CA GLN A 376 8.68 14.42 12.45
C GLN A 376 8.08 13.02 12.22
N TYR A 377 8.48 12.36 11.15
CA TYR A 377 8.06 11.00 10.84
C TYR A 377 8.55 9.99 11.88
N VAL A 378 9.85 9.97 12.14
CA VAL A 378 10.44 9.09 13.17
C VAL A 378 9.94 9.46 14.56
N GLY A 379 9.81 10.76 14.85
CA GLY A 379 9.22 11.27 16.10
C GLY A 379 7.80 10.72 16.31
N GLY A 380 6.96 10.72 15.26
CA GLY A 380 5.62 10.14 15.32
C GLY A 380 5.64 8.64 15.64
N ILE A 381 6.48 7.87 14.95
CA ILE A 381 6.64 6.42 15.23
C ILE A 381 7.08 6.21 16.69
N LEU A 382 8.05 6.97 17.19
CA LEU A 382 8.54 6.84 18.55
C LEU A 382 7.49 7.21 19.59
N ILE A 383 6.79 8.34 19.43
CA ILE A 383 5.74 8.80 20.35
C ILE A 383 4.62 7.77 20.43
N GLY A 384 4.08 7.31 19.28
CA GLY A 384 3.03 6.30 19.25
C GLY A 384 3.49 4.97 19.86
N SER A 385 4.70 4.52 19.55
CA SER A 385 5.25 3.25 20.05
C SER A 385 5.54 3.30 21.54
N LEU A 386 6.09 4.39 22.05
CA LEU A 386 6.34 4.57 23.49
C LEU A 386 5.03 4.65 24.27
N PHE A 387 4.02 5.34 23.74
CA PHE A 387 2.68 5.34 24.34
C PHE A 387 2.14 3.90 24.50
N ILE A 388 2.20 3.10 23.44
CA ILE A 388 1.76 1.69 23.48
C ILE A 388 2.58 0.91 24.52
N ALA A 389 3.91 1.04 24.50
CA ALA A 389 4.82 0.31 25.37
C ALA A 389 4.55 0.61 26.86
N VAL A 390 4.51 1.88 27.21
CA VAL A 390 4.32 2.31 28.63
C VAL A 390 2.96 1.85 29.16
N ILE A 391 1.88 2.14 28.44
CA ILE A 391 0.53 1.78 28.89
C ILE A 391 0.38 0.25 28.99
N ASN A 392 0.94 -0.51 28.05
CA ASN A 392 0.87 -1.98 28.08
C ASN A 392 1.65 -2.56 29.28
N ILE A 393 2.84 -2.03 29.58
CA ILE A 393 3.64 -2.43 30.75
C ILE A 393 2.88 -2.13 32.06
N LEU A 394 2.34 -0.94 32.20
CA LEU A 394 1.58 -0.55 33.39
C LEU A 394 0.33 -1.42 33.58
N TYR A 395 -0.39 -1.68 32.51
CA TYR A 395 -1.54 -2.56 32.54
C TYR A 395 -1.17 -3.98 33.01
N ARG A 396 -0.17 -4.61 32.39
CA ARG A 396 0.28 -5.96 32.75
C ARG A 396 0.77 -6.04 34.19
N ASN A 397 1.55 -5.05 34.62
CA ASN A 397 2.00 -4.96 36.01
C ASN A 397 0.82 -4.90 37.00
N ASN A 398 -0.23 -4.17 36.67
CA ASN A 398 -1.43 -4.13 37.48
C ASN A 398 -2.19 -5.46 37.48
N GLN A 399 -2.25 -6.17 36.32
CA GLN A 399 -2.89 -7.50 36.24
C GLN A 399 -2.12 -8.55 37.07
N ILE A 400 -0.79 -8.51 37.08
CA ILE A 400 0.04 -9.37 37.93
C ILE A 400 -0.20 -9.06 39.42
N LYS A 401 -0.22 -7.78 39.82
CA LYS A 401 -0.52 -7.37 41.21
C LYS A 401 -1.91 -7.85 41.68
N LYS A 402 -2.86 -7.97 40.75
CA LYS A 402 -4.20 -8.48 41.02
C LYS A 402 -4.32 -10.01 40.96
N GLY A 403 -3.21 -10.74 40.73
CA GLY A 403 -3.19 -12.20 40.58
C GLY A 403 -3.89 -12.70 39.32
N LYS A 404 -4.16 -11.84 38.32
CA LYS A 404 -4.80 -12.24 37.05
C LYS A 404 -3.81 -12.68 36.00
N LEU A 405 -2.55 -12.33 36.12
CA LEU A 405 -1.44 -12.84 35.32
C LEU A 405 -0.38 -13.45 36.27
N PRO A 406 0.33 -14.51 35.84
CA PRO A 406 1.36 -15.13 36.63
C PRO A 406 2.54 -14.18 36.85
N GLU A 407 3.21 -14.33 38.01
CA GLU A 407 4.49 -13.65 38.24
C GLU A 407 5.57 -14.26 37.36
N VAL A 408 6.43 -13.41 36.82
CA VAL A 408 7.49 -13.79 35.89
C VAL A 408 8.82 -13.74 36.60
N ASN A 409 9.43 -14.89 36.84
CA ASN A 409 10.69 -15.04 37.56
C ASN A 409 11.78 -15.53 36.60
N TYR A 410 12.34 -14.62 35.80
CA TYR A 410 13.64 -14.82 35.12
C TYR A 410 14.40 -13.49 35.04
N GLU A 411 15.69 -13.56 35.03
CA GLU A 411 16.59 -12.39 34.93
C GLU A 411 16.70 -11.79 33.51
#